data_cc924e3434a44499f0c242b89771415c
#
_entry.id   cc924e3434a44499f0c242b89771415c
#
_cell.length_a   1.000
_cell.length_b   1.000
_cell.length_c   1.000
_cell.angle_alpha   90.00
_cell.angle_beta   90.00
_cell.angle_gamma   90.00
#
_symmetry.space_group_name_H-M   'P 1'
#
loop_
_entity.id
_entity.type
_entity.pdbx_description
1 polymer ?
#
loop_
_entity_poly.entity_id
_entity_poly.type
_entity_poly.pdbx_seq_one_letter_code
_entity_poly.pdbx_strand_id
1 'polypeptide(L)'
;MERYLGLDVHAASCTLAVISQTGKRLRDLPVETNGQALVEAVRMIPGRKHLVFEEGLQSAWLYETLRPHVDELVVAGITQSRGPKSDKGDAYGLAERLRVGNLERSVFKAPRQFSQLRELSRTHRTLVGDVVRAQARIESSYRSRGIAVSGVNVYGARRREAWQSQRSKPLQARAARLYAHLDFLLEEKKQAESELVREAKKHPTVGIVETAPGFGPIRAARLVPIVVTPHRFRTKRQFWSYCGLGIVTRSSSDWVQTADGSWAKARIPQTRGLSRHHNRFLKDIFKGAATTVVTQRNKDPIHGRYQR
;
A
#
# COMPACT_ATOMS: atom_id res chain seq x y z
N MET A 1 -5.21 -23.42 27.70
CA MET A 1 -3.74 -23.48 27.57
C MET A 1 -3.35 -22.61 26.38
N GLU A 2 -2.54 -21.55 26.60
CA GLU A 2 -2.13 -20.60 25.54
C GLU A 2 -0.91 -21.11 24.79
N ARG A 3 -0.89 -20.93 23.47
CA ARG A 3 0.19 -21.29 22.56
C ARG A 3 0.54 -20.09 21.68
N TYR A 4 1.82 -19.73 21.64
CA TYR A 4 2.33 -18.67 20.80
C TYR A 4 3.12 -19.28 19.64
N LEU A 5 2.72 -18.94 18.43
CA LEU A 5 3.22 -19.52 17.20
C LEU A 5 3.91 -18.42 16.40
N GLY A 6 5.14 -18.66 16.00
CA GLY A 6 5.85 -17.83 15.04
C GLY A 6 6.02 -18.58 13.74
N LEU A 7 5.65 -17.94 12.63
CA LEU A 7 5.81 -18.51 11.29
C LEU A 7 6.82 -17.69 10.52
N ASP A 8 7.97 -18.25 10.24
CA ASP A 8 8.93 -17.71 9.30
C ASP A 8 8.60 -18.22 7.91
N VAL A 9 8.47 -17.31 6.94
CA VAL A 9 7.82 -17.58 5.64
C VAL A 9 8.79 -17.41 4.49
N HIS A 10 9.05 -18.52 3.77
CA HIS A 10 9.78 -18.53 2.53
C HIS A 10 8.90 -18.98 1.35
N ALA A 11 9.44 -18.91 0.12
CA ALA A 11 8.67 -19.20 -1.08
C ALA A 11 8.20 -20.66 -1.17
N ALA A 12 9.04 -21.62 -0.77
CA ALA A 12 8.77 -23.04 -0.87
C ALA A 12 8.42 -23.71 0.46
N SER A 13 8.95 -23.21 1.57
CA SER A 13 8.75 -23.79 2.90
C SER A 13 8.63 -22.69 3.95
N CYS A 14 7.89 -22.99 5.01
CA CYS A 14 7.78 -22.15 6.19
C CYS A 14 8.33 -22.91 7.40
N THR A 15 8.83 -22.19 8.41
CA THR A 15 9.17 -22.76 9.70
C THR A 15 8.16 -22.29 10.73
N LEU A 16 7.38 -23.23 11.28
CA LEU A 16 6.41 -22.99 12.34
C LEU A 16 7.02 -23.34 13.70
N ALA A 17 7.27 -22.34 14.52
CA ALA A 17 7.75 -22.52 15.90
C ALA A 17 6.61 -22.31 16.91
N VAL A 18 6.58 -23.16 17.95
CA VAL A 18 5.57 -23.13 18.99
C VAL A 18 6.22 -22.99 20.36
N ILE A 19 5.75 -22.03 21.15
CA ILE A 19 6.15 -21.85 22.55
C ILE A 19 4.95 -21.87 23.49
N SER A 20 5.22 -22.21 24.75
CA SER A 20 4.22 -22.16 25.83
C SER A 20 3.99 -20.72 26.30
N GLN A 21 2.97 -20.53 27.16
CA GLN A 21 2.72 -19.28 27.85
C GLN A 21 3.93 -18.80 28.70
N THR A 22 4.77 -19.75 29.19
CA THR A 22 5.97 -19.43 29.95
C THR A 22 7.22 -19.18 29.09
N GLY A 23 7.10 -19.23 27.75
CA GLY A 23 8.21 -19.05 26.83
C GLY A 23 9.03 -20.33 26.55
N LYS A 24 8.63 -21.49 27.12
CA LYS A 24 9.31 -22.79 26.84
C LYS A 24 9.07 -23.17 25.38
N ARG A 25 10.14 -23.44 24.63
CA ARG A 25 10.08 -24.00 23.28
C ARG A 25 9.48 -25.41 23.33
N LEU A 26 8.44 -25.63 22.56
CA LEU A 26 7.71 -26.91 22.56
C LEU A 26 8.01 -27.70 21.29
N ARG A 27 7.96 -27.06 20.13
CA ARG A 27 8.11 -27.71 18.84
C ARG A 27 8.48 -26.71 17.76
N ASP A 28 9.26 -27.14 16.78
CA ASP A 28 9.40 -26.49 15.49
C ASP A 28 9.12 -27.49 14.36
N LEU A 29 8.52 -27.00 13.29
CA LEU A 29 8.08 -27.81 12.15
C LEU A 29 8.43 -27.09 10.86
N PRO A 30 9.17 -27.69 9.95
CA PRO A 30 9.17 -27.27 8.56
C PRO A 30 7.82 -27.65 7.93
N VAL A 31 7.19 -26.72 7.24
CA VAL A 31 5.89 -26.90 6.57
C VAL A 31 6.01 -26.38 5.15
N GLU A 32 5.49 -27.12 4.19
CA GLU A 32 5.42 -26.65 2.82
C GLU A 32 4.59 -25.37 2.71
N THR A 33 5.00 -24.42 1.87
CA THR A 33 4.27 -23.17 1.68
C THR A 33 3.04 -23.41 0.77
N ASN A 34 2.10 -24.19 1.28
CA ASN A 34 0.76 -24.33 0.70
C ASN A 34 -0.32 -24.23 1.79
N GLY A 35 -1.53 -23.83 1.37
CA GLY A 35 -2.59 -23.50 2.32
C GLY A 35 -3.05 -24.70 3.16
N GLN A 36 -3.13 -25.89 2.57
CA GLN A 36 -3.57 -27.09 3.25
C GLN A 36 -2.57 -27.54 4.31
N ALA A 37 -1.30 -27.66 3.96
CA ALA A 37 -0.24 -28.07 4.88
C ALA A 37 -0.11 -27.11 6.07
N LEU A 38 -0.19 -25.80 5.82
CA LEU A 38 -0.14 -24.79 6.87
C LEU A 38 -1.34 -24.87 7.82
N VAL A 39 -2.55 -25.06 7.29
CA VAL A 39 -3.77 -25.22 8.10
C VAL A 39 -3.70 -26.48 8.93
N GLU A 40 -3.27 -27.61 8.36
CA GLU A 40 -3.10 -28.87 9.07
C GLU A 40 -2.08 -28.75 10.20
N ALA A 41 -0.91 -28.16 9.92
CA ALA A 41 0.12 -27.93 10.91
C ALA A 41 -0.38 -27.09 12.10
N VAL A 42 -1.14 -26.03 11.84
CA VAL A 42 -1.74 -25.17 12.88
C VAL A 42 -2.83 -25.92 13.66
N ARG A 43 -3.67 -26.71 12.99
CA ARG A 43 -4.73 -27.51 13.64
C ARG A 43 -4.21 -28.58 14.56
N MET A 44 -3.05 -29.18 14.27
CA MET A 44 -2.41 -30.17 15.13
C MET A 44 -1.94 -29.61 16.47
N ILE A 45 -1.87 -28.29 16.64
CA ILE A 45 -1.42 -27.66 17.88
C ILE A 45 -2.62 -27.51 18.82
N PRO A 46 -2.63 -28.14 19.99
CA PRO A 46 -3.73 -28.03 20.94
C PRO A 46 -3.70 -26.72 21.72
N GLY A 47 -4.87 -26.20 22.11
CA GLY A 47 -5.04 -25.01 22.92
C GLY A 47 -5.36 -23.75 22.10
N ARG A 48 -5.43 -22.60 22.79
CA ARG A 48 -5.64 -21.31 22.17
C ARG A 48 -4.36 -20.86 21.48
N LYS A 49 -4.50 -20.46 20.22
CA LYS A 49 -3.39 -20.21 19.31
C LYS A 49 -3.26 -18.72 18.98
N HIS A 50 -2.13 -18.14 19.34
CA HIS A 50 -1.73 -16.78 18.93
C HIS A 50 -0.62 -16.92 17.90
N LEU A 51 -0.89 -16.55 16.65
CA LEU A 51 0.05 -16.70 15.53
C LEU A 51 0.59 -15.35 15.08
N VAL A 52 1.87 -15.30 14.80
CA VAL A 52 2.52 -14.15 14.18
C VAL A 52 3.40 -14.57 12.99
N PHE A 53 3.40 -13.75 11.96
CA PHE A 53 4.39 -13.81 10.86
C PHE A 53 4.74 -12.41 10.38
N GLU A 54 5.89 -12.25 9.71
CA GLU A 54 6.31 -10.95 9.18
C GLU A 54 5.60 -10.59 7.87
N GLU A 55 5.47 -9.28 7.62
CA GLU A 55 4.92 -8.74 6.36
C GLU A 55 5.78 -9.14 5.17
N GLY A 56 5.18 -9.74 4.14
CA GLY A 56 5.83 -10.16 2.92
C GLY A 56 4.85 -10.26 1.75
N LEU A 57 5.31 -10.75 0.60
CA LEU A 57 4.48 -10.88 -0.60
C LEU A 57 3.25 -11.76 -0.37
N GLN A 58 3.39 -12.80 0.43
CA GLN A 58 2.34 -13.81 0.70
C GLN A 58 1.43 -13.43 1.87
N SER A 59 1.70 -12.34 2.59
CA SER A 59 1.04 -12.02 3.87
C SER A 59 -0.48 -11.89 3.76
N ALA A 60 -1.03 -11.42 2.65
CA ALA A 60 -2.48 -11.30 2.49
C ALA A 60 -3.13 -12.69 2.40
N TRP A 61 -2.57 -13.56 1.58
CA TRP A 61 -3.01 -14.95 1.42
C TRP A 61 -2.87 -15.74 2.71
N LEU A 62 -1.72 -15.64 3.39
CA LEU A 62 -1.50 -16.31 4.69
C LEU A 62 -2.49 -15.85 5.74
N TYR A 63 -2.77 -14.55 5.80
CA TYR A 63 -3.75 -14.00 6.72
C TYR A 63 -5.15 -14.57 6.45
N GLU A 64 -5.58 -14.60 5.20
CA GLU A 64 -6.88 -15.14 4.82
C GLU A 64 -7.00 -16.64 5.07
N THR A 65 -5.91 -17.38 4.85
CA THR A 65 -5.84 -18.85 5.03
C THR A 65 -5.83 -19.24 6.51
N LEU A 66 -5.00 -18.56 7.33
CA LEU A 66 -4.74 -19.01 8.70
C LEU A 66 -5.65 -18.35 9.75
N ARG A 67 -6.20 -17.17 9.48
CA ARG A 67 -7.06 -16.43 10.43
C ARG A 67 -8.24 -17.25 10.98
N PRO A 68 -8.93 -18.10 10.20
CA PRO A 68 -10.03 -18.94 10.69
C PRO A 68 -9.61 -20.07 11.64
N HIS A 69 -8.30 -20.35 11.75
CA HIS A 69 -7.76 -21.52 12.47
C HIS A 69 -6.98 -21.16 13.73
N VAL A 70 -6.95 -19.86 14.07
CA VAL A 70 -6.27 -19.35 15.25
C VAL A 70 -7.14 -18.34 16.00
N ASP A 71 -6.94 -18.23 17.31
CA ASP A 71 -7.68 -17.27 18.14
C ASP A 71 -7.25 -15.83 17.87
N GLU A 72 -5.94 -15.66 17.70
CA GLU A 72 -5.33 -14.38 17.33
C GLU A 72 -4.34 -14.56 16.19
N LEU A 73 -4.33 -13.63 15.24
CA LEU A 73 -3.33 -13.60 14.18
C LEU A 73 -2.83 -12.17 13.99
N VAL A 74 -1.53 -12.01 14.14
CA VAL A 74 -0.84 -10.74 13.99
C VAL A 74 0.13 -10.80 12.82
N VAL A 75 0.11 -9.79 11.95
CA VAL A 75 1.14 -9.61 10.93
C VAL A 75 2.09 -8.54 11.43
N ALA A 76 3.33 -8.92 11.70
CA ALA A 76 4.37 -8.00 12.18
C ALA A 76 5.00 -7.23 11.01
N GLY A 77 5.35 -5.96 11.24
CA GLY A 77 6.20 -5.23 10.32
C GLY A 77 7.60 -5.83 10.29
N ILE A 78 8.28 -5.74 9.14
CA ILE A 78 9.65 -6.24 8.97
C ILE A 78 10.57 -5.52 9.97
N THR A 79 11.25 -6.31 10.81
CA THR A 79 12.25 -5.82 11.76
C THR A 79 13.63 -6.26 11.29
N GLN A 80 14.60 -5.35 11.27
CA GLN A 80 15.98 -5.73 10.99
C GLN A 80 16.55 -6.47 12.21
N SER A 81 16.71 -7.79 12.10
CA SER A 81 17.45 -8.57 13.11
C SER A 81 18.95 -8.32 12.97
N ARG A 82 19.63 -8.08 14.10
CA ARG A 82 21.09 -8.03 14.18
C ARG A 82 21.59 -9.37 14.69
N GLY A 83 22.36 -10.09 13.89
CA GLY A 83 22.96 -11.38 14.30
C GLY A 83 22.86 -12.49 13.26
N PRO A 84 23.38 -13.70 13.57
CA PRO A 84 23.24 -14.86 12.70
C PRO A 84 21.78 -15.21 12.49
N LYS A 85 21.37 -15.38 11.24
CA LYS A 85 20.00 -15.74 10.87
C LYS A 85 19.84 -17.26 10.79
N SER A 86 18.75 -17.75 11.35
CA SER A 86 18.28 -19.12 11.10
C SER A 86 16.76 -19.12 11.16
N ASP A 87 16.11 -19.79 10.22
CA ASP A 87 14.65 -19.88 10.09
C ASP A 87 13.98 -20.30 11.41
N LYS A 88 14.58 -21.25 12.14
CA LYS A 88 14.12 -21.66 13.47
C LYS A 88 14.24 -20.53 14.51
N GLY A 89 15.39 -19.85 14.50
CA GLY A 89 15.65 -18.73 15.41
C GLY A 89 14.69 -17.58 15.16
N ASP A 90 14.45 -17.26 13.90
CA ASP A 90 13.55 -16.18 13.48
C ASP A 90 12.10 -16.52 13.82
N ALA A 91 11.65 -17.76 13.58
CA ALA A 91 10.30 -18.22 13.95
C ALA A 91 10.08 -18.21 15.48
N TYR A 92 11.04 -18.70 16.29
CA TYR A 92 10.96 -18.63 17.75
C TYR A 92 11.02 -17.19 18.26
N GLY A 93 11.83 -16.34 17.64
CA GLY A 93 11.92 -14.91 17.97
C GLY A 93 10.60 -14.18 17.72
N LEU A 94 9.89 -14.50 16.63
CA LEU A 94 8.55 -14.00 16.35
C LEU A 94 7.55 -14.42 17.42
N ALA A 95 7.50 -15.72 17.74
CA ALA A 95 6.60 -16.25 18.76
C ALA A 95 6.83 -15.59 20.14
N GLU A 96 8.10 -15.40 20.54
CA GLU A 96 8.45 -14.75 21.79
C GLU A 96 8.06 -13.28 21.83
N ARG A 97 8.32 -12.52 20.74
CA ARG A 97 7.89 -11.12 20.63
C ARG A 97 6.37 -10.98 20.75
N LEU A 98 5.60 -11.91 20.16
CA LEU A 98 4.15 -11.93 20.32
C LEU A 98 3.76 -12.19 21.77
N ARG A 99 4.36 -13.20 22.41
CA ARG A 99 4.07 -13.60 23.79
C ARG A 99 4.30 -12.48 24.81
N VAL A 100 5.40 -11.75 24.66
CA VAL A 100 5.74 -10.66 25.60
C VAL A 100 5.13 -9.30 25.19
N GLY A 101 4.33 -9.26 24.10
CA GLY A 101 3.72 -8.02 23.63
C GLY A 101 4.70 -7.01 23.03
N ASN A 102 5.90 -7.45 22.62
CA ASN A 102 6.95 -6.58 22.07
C ASN A 102 7.00 -6.64 20.53
N LEU A 103 5.85 -6.50 19.90
CA LEU A 103 5.76 -6.32 18.45
C LEU A 103 5.75 -4.83 18.14
N GLU A 104 6.85 -4.30 17.59
CA GLU A 104 7.02 -2.88 17.30
C GLU A 104 5.92 -2.31 16.39
N ARG A 105 5.47 -3.09 15.42
CA ARG A 105 4.43 -2.71 14.46
C ARG A 105 3.59 -3.91 14.08
N SER A 106 2.27 -3.75 14.13
CA SER A 106 1.33 -4.67 13.49
C SER A 106 0.85 -4.07 12.17
N VAL A 107 0.77 -4.91 11.14
CA VAL A 107 0.29 -4.52 9.82
C VAL A 107 -1.17 -4.94 9.67
N PHE A 108 -2.03 -3.96 9.48
CA PHE A 108 -3.45 -4.21 9.27
C PHE A 108 -3.68 -4.98 7.96
N LYS A 109 -4.46 -6.05 8.03
CA LYS A 109 -4.97 -6.78 6.87
C LYS A 109 -6.47 -6.52 6.71
N ALA A 110 -6.86 -6.14 5.50
CA ALA A 110 -8.27 -5.96 5.19
C ALA A 110 -9.02 -7.31 5.25
N PRO A 111 -10.29 -7.33 5.68
CA PRO A 111 -11.14 -8.51 5.63
C PRO A 111 -11.22 -9.10 4.21
N ARG A 112 -11.43 -10.42 4.13
CA ARG A 112 -11.47 -11.19 2.87
C ARG A 112 -12.45 -10.61 1.84
N GLN A 113 -13.56 -10.06 2.29
CA GLN A 113 -14.57 -9.42 1.41
C GLN A 113 -13.99 -8.29 0.53
N PHE A 114 -12.87 -7.69 0.91
CA PHE A 114 -12.19 -6.65 0.13
C PHE A 114 -11.03 -7.18 -0.73
N SER A 115 -10.73 -8.49 -0.69
CA SER A 115 -9.59 -9.05 -1.42
C SER A 115 -9.69 -8.81 -2.92
N GLN A 116 -10.82 -9.14 -3.52
CA GLN A 116 -11.02 -8.96 -4.96
C GLN A 116 -10.93 -7.49 -5.37
N LEU A 117 -11.61 -6.60 -4.64
CA LEU A 117 -11.57 -5.17 -4.90
C LEU A 117 -10.14 -4.61 -4.78
N ARG A 118 -9.35 -5.13 -3.84
CA ARG A 118 -7.95 -4.75 -3.64
C ARG A 118 -7.07 -5.20 -4.80
N GLU A 119 -7.21 -6.43 -5.28
CA GLU A 119 -6.44 -6.94 -6.42
C GLU A 119 -6.79 -6.19 -7.72
N LEU A 120 -8.08 -5.95 -8.00
CA LEU A 120 -8.50 -5.14 -9.14
C LEU A 120 -7.96 -3.69 -9.05
N SER A 121 -7.96 -3.10 -7.86
CA SER A 121 -7.35 -1.79 -7.63
C SER A 121 -5.84 -1.78 -7.91
N ARG A 122 -5.13 -2.86 -7.56
CA ARG A 122 -3.69 -3.02 -7.84
C ARG A 122 -3.44 -3.17 -9.34
N THR A 123 -4.21 -4.04 -10.00
CA THR A 123 -4.12 -4.27 -11.46
C THR A 123 -4.34 -2.98 -12.23
N HIS A 124 -5.45 -2.27 -11.96
CA HIS A 124 -5.74 -0.98 -12.60
C HIS A 124 -4.59 0.02 -12.40
N ARG A 125 -4.05 0.11 -11.19
CA ARG A 125 -2.92 1.01 -10.90
C ARG A 125 -1.65 0.63 -11.65
N THR A 126 -1.34 -0.65 -11.75
CA THR A 126 -0.19 -1.14 -12.51
C THR A 126 -0.32 -0.72 -13.97
N LEU A 127 -1.48 -0.94 -14.58
CA LEU A 127 -1.76 -0.55 -15.96
C LEU A 127 -1.68 0.98 -16.17
N VAL A 128 -2.16 1.79 -15.22
CA VAL A 128 -1.96 3.24 -15.26
C VAL A 128 -0.48 3.59 -15.29
N GLY A 129 0.34 2.94 -14.47
CA GLY A 129 1.80 3.12 -14.45
C GLY A 129 2.46 2.68 -15.76
N ASP A 130 2.00 1.58 -16.37
CA ASP A 130 2.51 1.08 -17.65
C ASP A 130 2.19 2.03 -18.80
N VAL A 131 0.97 2.57 -18.83
CA VAL A 131 0.58 3.63 -19.80
C VAL A 131 1.52 4.83 -19.68
N VAL A 132 1.78 5.33 -18.47
CA VAL A 132 2.69 6.47 -18.26
C VAL A 132 4.11 6.13 -18.72
N ARG A 133 4.60 4.92 -18.46
CA ARG A 133 5.91 4.45 -18.93
C ARG A 133 5.97 4.35 -20.46
N ALA A 134 4.93 3.82 -21.09
CA ALA A 134 4.84 3.75 -22.55
C ALA A 134 4.84 5.14 -23.18
N GLN A 135 4.08 6.08 -22.63
CA GLN A 135 4.07 7.49 -23.03
C GLN A 135 5.46 8.12 -22.92
N ALA A 136 6.14 7.96 -21.78
CA ALA A 136 7.48 8.49 -21.58
C ALA A 136 8.50 7.90 -22.58
N ARG A 137 8.38 6.61 -22.94
CA ARG A 137 9.22 5.98 -23.98
C ARG A 137 8.97 6.59 -25.36
N ILE A 138 7.73 6.88 -25.71
CA ILE A 138 7.39 7.56 -26.96
C ILE A 138 8.03 8.96 -26.98
N GLU A 139 7.81 9.78 -25.93
CA GLU A 139 8.44 11.11 -25.85
C GLU A 139 9.96 11.06 -25.95
N SER A 140 10.59 10.19 -25.16
CA SER A 140 12.04 10.01 -25.16
C SER A 140 12.56 9.63 -26.55
N SER A 141 11.82 8.80 -27.29
CA SER A 141 12.19 8.39 -28.64
C SER A 141 12.18 9.52 -29.67
N TYR A 142 11.40 10.58 -29.47
CA TYR A 142 11.41 11.80 -30.27
C TYR A 142 12.48 12.79 -29.80
N ARG A 143 12.52 13.07 -28.50
CA ARG A 143 13.49 14.00 -27.91
C ARG A 143 14.94 13.59 -28.16
N SER A 144 15.24 12.29 -28.17
CA SER A 144 16.58 11.78 -28.49
C SER A 144 17.04 12.08 -29.94
N ARG A 145 16.16 12.62 -30.78
CA ARG A 145 16.43 13.02 -32.16
C ARG A 145 16.23 14.54 -32.39
N GLY A 146 16.22 15.31 -31.32
CA GLY A 146 16.02 16.76 -31.39
C GLY A 146 14.60 17.21 -31.75
N ILE A 147 13.63 16.25 -31.79
CA ILE A 147 12.23 16.60 -32.09
C ILE A 147 11.56 17.02 -30.80
N ALA A 148 11.18 18.28 -30.71
CA ALA A 148 10.48 18.83 -29.56
C ALA A 148 9.05 18.29 -29.52
N VAL A 149 8.74 17.51 -28.48
CA VAL A 149 7.41 16.97 -28.23
C VAL A 149 6.96 17.34 -26.81
N SER A 150 5.69 17.66 -26.67
CA SER A 150 5.09 17.92 -25.36
C SER A 150 3.72 17.25 -25.24
N GLY A 151 3.57 16.43 -24.20
CA GLY A 151 2.31 15.95 -23.68
C GLY A 151 1.39 15.23 -24.67
N VAL A 152 0.11 15.52 -24.53
CA VAL A 152 -1.00 14.79 -25.16
C VAL A 152 -0.94 14.76 -26.70
N ASN A 153 -0.27 15.74 -27.31
CA ASN A 153 -0.24 15.85 -28.77
C ASN A 153 0.45 14.68 -29.46
N VAL A 154 1.46 14.07 -28.82
CA VAL A 154 2.24 12.96 -29.40
C VAL A 154 1.54 11.61 -29.22
N TYR A 155 0.63 11.47 -28.26
CA TYR A 155 -0.01 10.18 -27.97
C TYR A 155 -1.29 9.92 -28.77
N GLY A 156 -1.98 11.00 -29.16
CA GLY A 156 -3.27 10.93 -29.82
C GLY A 156 -3.20 10.28 -31.20
N ALA A 157 -4.07 9.31 -31.48
CA ALA A 157 -4.10 8.54 -32.71
C ALA A 157 -4.13 9.42 -33.98
N ARG A 158 -4.93 10.50 -33.95
CA ARG A 158 -5.12 11.42 -35.11
C ARG A 158 -3.85 12.14 -35.59
N ARG A 159 -2.83 12.28 -34.73
CA ARG A 159 -1.62 13.04 -35.06
C ARG A 159 -0.38 12.14 -35.22
N ARG A 160 -0.51 10.84 -35.01
CA ARG A 160 0.63 9.91 -35.01
C ARG A 160 1.35 9.83 -36.34
N GLU A 161 0.61 9.85 -37.43
CA GLU A 161 1.18 9.83 -38.78
C GLU A 161 2.06 11.07 -39.01
N ALA A 162 1.56 12.26 -38.68
CA ALA A 162 2.34 13.51 -38.80
C ALA A 162 3.59 13.49 -37.89
N TRP A 163 3.56 12.85 -36.73
CA TRP A 163 4.74 12.70 -35.88
C TRP A 163 5.71 11.65 -36.45
N GLN A 164 5.21 10.55 -36.99
CA GLN A 164 6.05 9.48 -37.55
C GLN A 164 6.75 9.92 -38.84
N SER A 165 6.08 10.74 -39.68
CA SER A 165 6.67 11.23 -40.93
C SER A 165 7.92 12.10 -40.73
N GLN A 166 8.11 12.70 -39.55
CA GLN A 166 9.32 13.44 -39.19
C GLN A 166 10.55 12.55 -38.94
N ARG A 167 10.44 11.23 -39.14
CA ARG A 167 11.50 10.26 -38.84
C ARG A 167 11.93 9.49 -40.08
N SER A 168 13.17 8.97 -40.05
CA SER A 168 13.63 8.00 -41.03
C SER A 168 12.83 6.69 -40.93
N LYS A 169 12.70 5.96 -42.04
CA LYS A 169 11.93 4.69 -42.10
C LYS A 169 12.19 3.70 -40.94
N PRO A 170 13.45 3.42 -40.54
CA PRO A 170 13.71 2.49 -39.43
C PRO A 170 13.15 3.00 -38.10
N LEU A 171 13.18 4.33 -37.89
CA LEU A 171 12.65 4.95 -36.65
C LEU A 171 11.13 5.03 -36.66
N GLN A 172 10.50 5.11 -37.84
CA GLN A 172 9.05 5.00 -37.98
C GLN A 172 8.55 3.62 -37.53
N ALA A 173 9.22 2.53 -37.95
CA ALA A 173 8.87 1.17 -37.54
C ALA A 173 8.98 0.99 -36.00
N ARG A 174 10.02 1.57 -35.38
CA ARG A 174 10.14 1.59 -33.91
C ARG A 174 9.01 2.37 -33.25
N ALA A 175 8.66 3.54 -33.76
CA ALA A 175 7.58 4.35 -33.23
C ALA A 175 6.23 3.63 -33.34
N ALA A 176 5.95 3.00 -34.47
CA ALA A 176 4.74 2.21 -34.69
C ALA A 176 4.56 1.11 -33.63
N ARG A 177 5.63 0.38 -33.28
CA ARG A 177 5.60 -0.61 -32.19
C ARG A 177 5.32 0.00 -30.82
N LEU A 178 5.90 1.16 -30.52
CA LEU A 178 5.63 1.87 -29.25
C LEU A 178 4.18 2.35 -29.17
N TYR A 179 3.62 2.81 -30.26
CA TYR A 179 2.21 3.23 -30.32
C TYR A 179 1.27 2.03 -30.20
N ALA A 180 1.55 0.91 -30.90
CA ALA A 180 0.75 -0.32 -30.75
C ALA A 180 0.75 -0.83 -29.31
N HIS A 181 1.92 -0.79 -28.64
CA HIS A 181 2.00 -1.14 -27.23
C HIS A 181 1.21 -0.18 -26.33
N LEU A 182 1.23 1.12 -26.61
CA LEU A 182 0.42 2.10 -25.88
C LEU A 182 -1.08 1.82 -26.07
N ASP A 183 -1.52 1.53 -27.29
CA ASP A 183 -2.94 1.23 -27.59
C ASP A 183 -3.42 -0.01 -26.87
N PHE A 184 -2.63 -1.08 -26.85
CA PHE A 184 -2.90 -2.27 -26.08
C PHE A 184 -3.06 -1.95 -24.58
N LEU A 185 -2.12 -1.20 -24.00
CA LEU A 185 -2.18 -0.81 -22.60
C LEU A 185 -3.39 0.08 -22.26
N LEU A 186 -3.80 0.94 -23.19
CA LEU A 186 -4.99 1.79 -23.01
C LEU A 186 -6.27 0.97 -22.98
N GLU A 187 -6.38 -0.06 -23.81
CA GLU A 187 -7.53 -0.96 -23.83
C GLU A 187 -7.57 -1.82 -22.56
N GLU A 188 -6.44 -2.44 -22.17
CA GLU A 188 -6.33 -3.19 -20.92
C GLU A 188 -6.68 -2.35 -19.69
N LYS A 189 -6.18 -1.11 -19.66
CA LYS A 189 -6.53 -0.16 -18.59
C LYS A 189 -8.03 0.10 -18.52
N LYS A 190 -8.68 0.28 -19.67
CA LYS A 190 -10.13 0.54 -19.77
C LYS A 190 -10.93 -0.66 -19.28
N GLN A 191 -10.53 -1.88 -19.64
CA GLN A 191 -11.15 -3.11 -19.17
C GLN A 191 -11.01 -3.27 -17.64
N ALA A 192 -9.79 -3.12 -17.12
CA ALA A 192 -9.51 -3.18 -15.69
C ALA A 192 -10.28 -2.10 -14.90
N GLU A 193 -10.47 -0.91 -15.48
CA GLU A 193 -11.30 0.16 -14.89
C GLU A 193 -12.77 -0.25 -14.79
N SER A 194 -13.31 -0.85 -15.84
CA SER A 194 -14.69 -1.34 -15.87
C SER A 194 -14.91 -2.46 -14.85
N GLU A 195 -13.98 -3.39 -14.74
CA GLU A 195 -14.02 -4.46 -13.75
C GLU A 195 -13.93 -3.94 -12.32
N LEU A 196 -13.02 -3.01 -12.07
CA LEU A 196 -12.86 -2.35 -10.76
C LEU A 196 -14.14 -1.67 -10.33
N VAL A 197 -14.77 -0.88 -11.21
CA VAL A 197 -16.01 -0.18 -10.91
C VAL A 197 -17.18 -1.14 -10.71
N ARG A 198 -17.25 -2.22 -11.50
CA ARG A 198 -18.28 -3.27 -11.34
C ARG A 198 -18.16 -3.97 -9.98
N GLU A 199 -16.96 -4.34 -9.57
CA GLU A 199 -16.72 -4.94 -8.25
C GLU A 199 -17.05 -3.97 -7.11
N ALA A 200 -16.63 -2.71 -7.27
CA ALA A 200 -16.83 -1.67 -6.28
C ALA A 200 -18.30 -1.45 -5.91
N LYS A 201 -19.22 -1.58 -6.87
CA LYS A 201 -20.68 -1.47 -6.64
C LYS A 201 -21.24 -2.49 -5.66
N LYS A 202 -20.54 -3.60 -5.42
CA LYS A 202 -20.93 -4.61 -4.41
C LYS A 202 -20.67 -4.13 -2.97
N HIS A 203 -19.94 -3.03 -2.80
CA HIS A 203 -19.54 -2.49 -1.49
C HIS A 203 -20.27 -1.17 -1.22
N PRO A 204 -21.29 -1.13 -0.36
CA PRO A 204 -22.09 0.09 -0.09
C PRO A 204 -21.26 1.29 0.35
N THR A 205 -20.14 1.04 1.07
CA THR A 205 -19.20 2.09 1.50
C THR A 205 -18.60 2.88 0.33
N VAL A 206 -18.51 2.27 -0.86
CA VAL A 206 -18.01 2.96 -2.06
C VAL A 206 -18.96 4.09 -2.46
N GLY A 207 -20.27 3.83 -2.51
CA GLY A 207 -21.28 4.84 -2.79
C GLY A 207 -21.25 6.01 -1.80
N ILE A 208 -21.00 5.72 -0.50
CA ILE A 208 -20.85 6.77 0.51
C ILE A 208 -19.61 7.64 0.21
N VAL A 209 -18.49 7.03 -0.17
CA VAL A 209 -17.25 7.76 -0.48
C VAL A 209 -17.41 8.61 -1.75
N GLU A 210 -18.18 8.15 -2.72
CA GLU A 210 -18.45 8.89 -3.97
C GLU A 210 -19.19 10.21 -3.74
N THR A 211 -19.91 10.36 -2.62
CA THR A 211 -20.56 11.63 -2.28
C THR A 211 -19.56 12.72 -1.88
N ALA A 212 -18.32 12.37 -1.57
CA ALA A 212 -17.31 13.33 -1.19
C ALA A 212 -16.76 14.08 -2.41
N PRO A 213 -16.54 15.40 -2.31
CA PRO A 213 -16.02 16.21 -3.43
C PRO A 213 -14.72 15.64 -4.01
N GLY A 214 -14.68 15.52 -5.33
CA GLY A 214 -13.52 15.00 -6.06
C GLY A 214 -13.33 13.48 -6.01
N PHE A 215 -14.22 12.75 -5.35
CA PHE A 215 -14.21 11.29 -5.36
C PHE A 215 -15.21 10.74 -6.39
N GLY A 216 -14.70 10.35 -7.55
CA GLY A 216 -15.47 9.54 -8.49
C GLY A 216 -15.30 8.04 -8.22
N PRO A 217 -16.00 7.18 -9.00
CA PRO A 217 -16.05 5.73 -8.75
C PRO A 217 -14.69 5.05 -8.64
N ILE A 218 -13.73 5.42 -9.48
CA ILE A 218 -12.38 4.84 -9.46
C ILE A 218 -11.63 5.19 -8.17
N ARG A 219 -11.70 6.46 -7.73
CA ARG A 219 -11.02 6.86 -6.49
C ARG A 219 -11.66 6.22 -5.27
N ALA A 220 -12.97 6.14 -5.21
CA ALA A 220 -13.71 5.47 -4.15
C ALA A 220 -13.39 3.97 -4.12
N ALA A 221 -13.42 3.29 -5.28
CA ALA A 221 -13.05 1.88 -5.41
C ALA A 221 -11.61 1.58 -4.96
N ARG A 222 -10.68 2.50 -5.19
CA ARG A 222 -9.27 2.37 -4.77
C ARG A 222 -9.06 2.67 -3.29
N LEU A 223 -9.85 3.57 -2.70
CA LEU A 223 -9.72 3.99 -1.31
C LEU A 223 -10.28 2.94 -0.35
N VAL A 224 -11.49 2.44 -0.63
CA VAL A 224 -12.24 1.58 0.29
C VAL A 224 -11.47 0.33 0.72
N PRO A 225 -10.83 -0.47 -0.15
CA PRO A 225 -10.14 -1.68 0.27
C PRO A 225 -8.83 -1.42 1.04
N ILE A 226 -8.32 -0.18 1.02
CA ILE A 226 -7.13 0.20 1.79
C ILE A 226 -7.53 0.71 3.18
N VAL A 227 -8.56 1.56 3.24
CA VAL A 227 -9.02 2.16 4.51
C VAL A 227 -9.89 1.20 5.28
N VAL A 228 -10.78 0.46 4.60
CA VAL A 228 -11.80 -0.44 5.15
C VAL A 228 -12.78 0.30 6.06
N THR A 229 -12.28 0.85 7.16
CA THR A 229 -13.02 1.71 8.08
C THR A 229 -12.10 2.76 8.68
N PRO A 230 -12.55 4.02 8.81
CA PRO A 230 -11.77 5.06 9.49
C PRO A 230 -11.65 4.80 11.00
N HIS A 231 -12.56 4.02 11.59
CA HIS A 231 -12.58 3.72 13.02
C HIS A 231 -11.40 2.87 13.51
N ARG A 232 -10.64 2.24 12.60
CA ARG A 232 -9.39 1.53 12.96
C ARG A 232 -8.26 2.48 13.39
N PHE A 233 -8.39 3.76 13.14
CA PHE A 233 -7.44 4.78 13.56
C PHE A 233 -7.92 5.44 14.85
N ARG A 234 -7.07 5.48 15.88
CA ARG A 234 -7.43 6.10 17.18
C ARG A 234 -7.80 7.57 17.04
N THR A 235 -7.17 8.31 16.13
CA THR A 235 -7.37 9.74 15.92
C THR A 235 -7.34 10.12 14.45
N LYS A 236 -7.96 11.26 14.10
CA LYS A 236 -7.87 11.86 12.77
C LYS A 236 -6.40 12.09 12.34
N ARG A 237 -5.53 12.48 13.27
CA ARG A 237 -4.10 12.73 12.99
C ARG A 237 -3.38 11.45 12.55
N GLN A 238 -3.69 10.29 13.15
CA GLN A 238 -3.14 9.01 12.73
C GLN A 238 -3.59 8.66 11.31
N PHE A 239 -4.87 8.87 10.98
CA PHE A 239 -5.35 8.68 9.62
C PHE A 239 -4.65 9.61 8.62
N TRP A 240 -4.51 10.90 8.95
CA TRP A 240 -3.78 11.85 8.11
C TRP A 240 -2.31 11.46 7.92
N SER A 241 -1.65 11.03 8.98
CA SER A 241 -0.27 10.52 8.90
C SER A 241 -0.18 9.29 8.00
N TYR A 242 -1.13 8.36 8.13
CA TYR A 242 -1.20 7.17 7.27
C TYR A 242 -1.44 7.54 5.80
N CYS A 243 -2.20 8.58 5.51
CA CYS A 243 -2.41 9.13 4.17
C CYS A 243 -1.25 10.00 3.65
N GLY A 244 -0.21 10.25 4.45
CA GLY A 244 0.91 11.12 4.08
C GLY A 244 0.56 12.61 4.06
N LEU A 245 -0.48 13.00 4.79
CA LEU A 245 -0.95 14.37 4.97
C LEU A 245 -0.61 14.93 6.37
N GLY A 246 -0.06 14.09 7.24
CA GLY A 246 0.38 14.49 8.59
C GLY A 246 1.69 15.26 8.56
N ILE A 247 1.74 16.36 9.29
CA ILE A 247 2.95 17.14 9.50
C ILE A 247 3.82 16.45 10.55
N VAL A 248 5.08 16.25 10.24
CA VAL A 248 6.07 15.76 11.19
C VAL A 248 6.77 16.96 11.82
N THR A 249 6.52 17.17 13.09
CA THR A 249 7.25 18.14 13.90
C THR A 249 8.35 17.40 14.64
N ARG A 250 9.59 17.71 14.36
CA ARG A 250 10.74 17.27 15.15
C ARG A 250 11.26 18.50 15.90
N SER A 251 11.14 18.48 17.19
CA SER A 251 11.71 19.47 18.09
C SER A 251 12.91 18.81 18.78
N SER A 252 14.10 19.26 18.47
CA SER A 252 15.32 19.01 19.26
C SER A 252 15.62 20.28 20.08
N SER A 253 14.60 20.92 20.62
CA SER A 253 14.79 22.11 21.44
C SER A 253 15.35 21.70 22.80
N ASP A 254 16.46 22.29 23.17
CA ASP A 254 17.01 22.23 24.52
C ASP A 254 16.04 22.91 25.51
N TRP A 255 16.15 22.55 26.76
CA TRP A 255 15.52 23.28 27.83
C TRP A 255 16.25 24.60 28.04
N VAL A 256 15.51 25.69 28.10
CA VAL A 256 16.03 27.03 28.42
C VAL A 256 15.46 27.49 29.73
N GLN A 257 16.28 28.18 30.54
CA GLN A 257 15.83 28.77 31.77
C GLN A 257 15.04 30.04 31.46
N THR A 258 13.84 30.12 31.98
CA THR A 258 12.96 31.29 31.86
C THR A 258 13.33 32.38 32.88
N ALA A 259 12.84 33.59 32.69
CA ALA A 259 13.20 34.74 33.56
C ALA A 259 12.84 34.54 35.03
N ASP A 260 11.88 33.65 35.35
CA ASP A 260 11.48 33.24 36.70
C ASP A 260 12.35 32.11 37.29
N GLY A 261 13.38 31.67 36.58
CA GLY A 261 14.27 30.57 36.97
C GLY A 261 13.77 29.17 36.71
N SER A 262 12.57 29.00 36.17
CA SER A 262 12.03 27.70 35.76
C SER A 262 12.61 27.23 34.43
N TRP A 263 12.62 25.90 34.20
CA TRP A 263 13.06 25.33 32.93
C TRP A 263 11.86 25.09 31.99
N ALA A 264 11.90 25.70 30.82
CA ALA A 264 10.90 25.49 29.77
C ALA A 264 11.57 25.02 28.46
N LYS A 265 10.82 24.28 27.65
CA LYS A 265 11.32 23.92 26.31
C LYS A 265 11.40 25.16 25.43
N ALA A 266 12.53 25.32 24.74
CA ALA A 266 12.69 26.38 23.75
C ALA A 266 11.58 26.35 22.70
N ARG A 267 11.06 27.51 22.36
CA ARG A 267 9.76 27.72 21.72
C ARG A 267 9.64 27.38 20.24
N ILE A 268 10.67 26.81 19.59
CA ILE A 268 10.66 26.65 18.14
C ILE A 268 10.50 25.17 17.76
N PRO A 269 9.30 24.68 17.43
CA PRO A 269 9.15 23.40 16.75
C PRO A 269 9.66 23.53 15.30
N GLN A 270 10.73 22.84 14.96
CA GLN A 270 11.15 22.73 13.57
C GLN A 270 10.18 21.82 12.82
N THR A 271 9.31 22.38 11.99
CA THR A 271 8.49 21.61 11.07
C THR A 271 9.34 21.17 9.89
N ARG A 272 9.60 19.87 9.75
CA ARG A 272 10.41 19.31 8.66
C ARG A 272 9.59 18.80 7.47
N GLY A 273 8.31 19.16 7.35
CA GLY A 273 7.41 18.77 6.27
C GLY A 273 6.60 17.51 6.55
N LEU A 274 6.10 16.87 5.51
CA LEU A 274 5.21 15.73 5.62
C LEU A 274 5.96 14.43 5.95
N SER A 275 5.31 13.52 6.71
CA SER A 275 5.86 12.20 6.99
C SER A 275 6.17 11.42 5.70
N ARG A 276 7.35 10.79 5.64
CA ARG A 276 7.73 9.87 4.55
C ARG A 276 7.18 8.45 4.78
N HIS A 277 6.86 8.10 6.02
CA HIS A 277 6.27 6.80 6.40
C HIS A 277 4.74 6.86 6.25
N HIS A 278 4.25 6.61 5.03
CA HIS A 278 2.83 6.70 4.73
C HIS A 278 2.44 5.76 3.59
N ASN A 279 1.15 5.52 3.44
CA ASN A 279 0.61 4.83 2.28
C ASN A 279 0.58 5.79 1.07
N ARG A 280 1.53 5.57 0.13
CA ARG A 280 1.68 6.41 -1.08
C ARG A 280 0.42 6.43 -1.94
N PHE A 281 -0.35 5.35 -1.93
CA PHE A 281 -1.56 5.23 -2.75
C PHE A 281 -2.69 6.09 -2.22
N LEU A 282 -2.87 6.14 -0.90
CA LEU A 282 -3.84 7.04 -0.29
C LEU A 282 -3.46 8.49 -0.53
N LYS A 283 -2.18 8.84 -0.43
CA LYS A 283 -1.72 10.20 -0.74
C LYS A 283 -2.06 10.60 -2.16
N ASP A 284 -1.84 9.71 -3.13
CA ASP A 284 -2.19 9.94 -4.54
C ASP A 284 -3.69 10.14 -4.74
N ILE A 285 -4.52 9.31 -4.11
CA ILE A 285 -5.98 9.40 -4.18
C ILE A 285 -6.46 10.76 -3.64
N PHE A 286 -6.01 11.15 -2.45
CA PHE A 286 -6.43 12.41 -1.83
C PHE A 286 -5.92 13.64 -2.59
N LYS A 287 -4.66 13.61 -3.06
CA LYS A 287 -4.14 14.68 -3.92
C LYS A 287 -4.95 14.82 -5.20
N GLY A 288 -5.23 13.70 -5.87
CA GLY A 288 -6.03 13.69 -7.08
C GLY A 288 -7.46 14.21 -6.86
N ALA A 289 -8.09 13.86 -5.72
CA ALA A 289 -9.40 14.38 -5.35
C ALA A 289 -9.35 15.91 -5.14
N ALA A 290 -8.40 16.40 -4.36
CA ALA A 290 -8.20 17.83 -4.12
C ALA A 290 -7.93 18.60 -5.42
N THR A 291 -7.04 18.08 -6.28
CA THR A 291 -6.77 18.68 -7.59
C THR A 291 -8.04 18.79 -8.44
N THR A 292 -8.87 17.74 -8.45
CA THR A 292 -10.13 17.77 -9.22
C THR A 292 -11.07 18.87 -8.73
N VAL A 293 -11.25 19.01 -7.42
CA VAL A 293 -12.11 20.06 -6.83
C VAL A 293 -11.58 21.44 -7.16
N VAL A 294 -10.26 21.64 -7.07
CA VAL A 294 -9.62 22.94 -7.33
C VAL A 294 -9.72 23.30 -8.83
N THR A 295 -9.47 22.35 -9.73
CA THR A 295 -9.44 22.63 -11.18
C THR A 295 -10.82 22.76 -11.80
N GLN A 296 -11.83 22.07 -11.29
CA GLN A 296 -13.20 22.12 -11.81
C GLN A 296 -13.95 23.39 -11.44
N ARG A 297 -13.32 24.33 -10.73
CA ARG A 297 -13.92 25.63 -10.30
C ARG A 297 -15.33 25.49 -9.72
N ASN A 298 -15.58 24.41 -9.00
CA ASN A 298 -16.86 24.15 -8.39
C ASN A 298 -17.16 25.18 -7.29
N LYS A 299 -18.44 25.46 -7.07
CA LYS A 299 -18.95 26.25 -5.92
C LYS A 299 -18.74 25.55 -4.57
N ASP A 300 -17.84 24.55 -4.53
CA ASP A 300 -17.54 23.77 -3.34
C ASP A 300 -16.75 24.64 -2.33
N PRO A 301 -17.10 24.58 -1.02
CA PRO A 301 -16.39 25.29 0.03
C PRO A 301 -14.87 25.02 0.09
N ILE A 302 -14.43 23.84 -0.39
CA ILE A 302 -13.01 23.48 -0.46
C ILE A 302 -12.29 24.34 -1.51
N HIS A 303 -12.92 24.58 -2.66
CA HIS A 303 -12.37 25.47 -3.68
C HIS A 303 -12.20 26.91 -3.16
N GLY A 304 -13.19 27.43 -2.47
CA GLY A 304 -13.12 28.76 -1.86
C GLY A 304 -12.03 28.90 -0.79
N ARG A 305 -11.70 27.82 -0.07
CA ARG A 305 -10.59 27.81 0.90
C ARG A 305 -9.22 27.77 0.24
N TYR A 306 -9.11 27.16 -0.94
CA TYR A 306 -7.85 27.08 -1.68
C TYR A 306 -7.48 28.44 -2.30
N GLN A 307 -8.45 29.27 -2.64
CA GLN A 307 -8.21 30.59 -3.24
C GLN A 307 -7.85 31.69 -2.22
N ARG A 308 -8.02 31.45 -0.93
CA ARG A 308 -7.60 32.31 0.18
C ARG A 308 -6.18 32.03 0.61
#